data_98a100a6464f38d8d26cfc834ab95ab6
#
_entry.id   98a100a6464f38d8d26cfc834ab95ab6
#
_cell.length_a   1.000
_cell.length_b   1.000
_cell.length_c   1.000
_cell.angle_alpha   90.00
_cell.angle_beta   90.00
_cell.angle_gamma   90.00
#
_symmetry.space_group_name_H-M   'P 1'
#
loop_
_entity.id
_entity.type
_entity.pdbx_description
1 polymer ?
#
loop_
_entity_poly.entity_id
_entity_poly.type
_entity_poly.pdbx_seq_one_letter_code
_entity_poly.pdbx_strand_id
1 'polypeptide(L)'
;MIRQVALTFTLLCSVALGQAQTFEAAAASAKSDLDKALAELSALEKKIADEKIPLARELNTLESEVIAKRREHTEAKRMQDRKSVDLGKLKAEEKGFTEQNDYLRKTLLEEYIRRFETRIHASEKEQYQAIVRTARETNNNPSSPAESVFTGQLIVVQAALDRLGKLLGGHVYEGTALNAEGVVERGKFAVIGPLVVFAGNDGKAGLAEQLRGSTDATLVDIGPDHQAGIVAVTGTGTGQLPLDSTMGNALKIKQVEETWWEHINKGGVVIWPL
;
A
#
# COMPACT_ATOMS: atom_id res chain seq x y z
N MET A 1 23.86 114.89 -80.06
CA MET A 1 23.38 114.39 -78.77
C MET A 1 22.22 113.32 -78.82
N ILE A 2 21.40 113.34 -79.86
CA ILE A 2 20.22 112.40 -79.97
C ILE A 2 20.64 110.93 -80.27
N ARG A 3 21.77 110.66 -80.93
CA ARG A 3 22.22 109.29 -81.29
C ARG A 3 22.80 108.53 -80.16
N GLN A 4 23.32 109.21 -79.12
CA GLN A 4 23.85 108.54 -77.92
C GLN A 4 22.75 108.16 -76.96
N VAL A 5 21.66 108.92 -76.88
CA VAL A 5 20.53 108.63 -76.03
C VAL A 5 19.69 107.36 -76.47
N ALA A 6 19.62 107.25 -77.86
CA ALA A 6 18.92 106.03 -78.39
C ALA A 6 19.71 104.71 -78.20
N LEU A 7 21.07 104.81 -78.25
CA LEU A 7 21.89 103.62 -78.04
C LEU A 7 21.88 103.16 -76.59
N THR A 8 21.83 104.06 -75.61
CA THR A 8 21.73 103.74 -74.17
C THR A 8 20.34 103.21 -73.81
N PHE A 9 19.26 103.69 -74.45
CA PHE A 9 17.90 103.21 -74.20
C PHE A 9 17.67 101.80 -74.81
N THR A 10 18.26 101.45 -75.95
CA THR A 10 18.20 100.10 -76.52
C THR A 10 19.02 99.08 -75.69
N LEU A 11 20.16 99.49 -75.10
CA LEU A 11 20.96 98.61 -74.24
C LEU A 11 20.26 98.35 -72.91
N LEU A 12 19.56 99.37 -72.35
CA LEU A 12 18.78 99.19 -71.14
C LEU A 12 17.56 98.29 -71.33
N CYS A 13 16.87 98.41 -72.49
CA CYS A 13 15.73 97.52 -72.81
C CYS A 13 16.16 96.07 -73.08
N SER A 14 17.33 95.81 -73.63
CA SER A 14 17.84 94.45 -73.88
C SER A 14 18.25 93.74 -72.57
N VAL A 15 18.77 94.48 -71.58
CA VAL A 15 19.10 93.92 -70.28
C VAL A 15 17.83 93.63 -69.47
N ALA A 16 16.77 94.43 -69.53
CA ALA A 16 15.52 94.18 -68.86
C ALA A 16 14.75 93.00 -69.48
N LEU A 17 14.80 92.80 -70.79
CA LEU A 17 14.22 91.66 -71.47
C LEU A 17 15.01 90.38 -71.17
N GLY A 18 16.35 90.40 -71.02
CA GLY A 18 17.17 89.23 -70.61
C GLY A 18 16.91 88.81 -69.14
N GLN A 19 16.67 89.77 -68.26
CA GLN A 19 16.32 89.44 -66.86
C GLN A 19 14.89 88.90 -66.71
N ALA A 20 13.93 89.33 -67.51
CA ALA A 20 12.59 88.78 -67.51
C ALA A 20 12.58 87.31 -67.98
N GLN A 21 13.36 86.98 -69.03
CA GLN A 21 13.48 85.57 -69.48
C GLN A 21 14.23 84.68 -68.48
N THR A 22 15.26 85.22 -67.82
CA THR A 22 15.93 84.44 -66.74
C THR A 22 15.05 84.24 -65.51
N PHE A 23 14.23 85.22 -65.13
CA PHE A 23 13.30 85.11 -64.01
C PHE A 23 12.16 84.13 -64.33
N GLU A 24 11.64 84.14 -65.52
CA GLU A 24 10.62 83.23 -65.99
C GLU A 24 11.13 81.77 -66.06
N ALA A 25 12.35 81.63 -66.56
CA ALA A 25 13.04 80.33 -66.59
C ALA A 25 13.35 79.82 -65.15
N ALA A 26 13.77 80.70 -64.25
CA ALA A 26 13.99 80.38 -62.86
C ALA A 26 12.67 80.02 -62.13
N ALA A 27 11.60 80.76 -62.42
CA ALA A 27 10.27 80.43 -61.86
C ALA A 27 9.70 79.08 -62.37
N ALA A 28 9.94 78.81 -63.68
CA ALA A 28 9.57 77.55 -64.29
C ALA A 28 10.37 76.36 -63.71
N SER A 29 11.68 76.57 -63.51
CA SER A 29 12.51 75.53 -62.79
C SER A 29 12.08 75.32 -61.38
N ALA A 30 11.84 76.36 -60.60
CA ALA A 30 11.36 76.27 -59.21
C ALA A 30 10.00 75.60 -59.14
N LYS A 31 9.09 75.86 -60.08
CA LYS A 31 7.81 75.17 -60.19
C LYS A 31 7.97 73.68 -60.51
N SER A 32 8.86 73.34 -61.44
CA SER A 32 9.17 71.95 -61.79
C SER A 32 9.79 71.21 -60.61
N ASP A 33 10.67 71.89 -59.89
CA ASP A 33 11.30 71.26 -58.69
C ASP A 33 10.30 71.12 -57.55
N LEU A 34 9.34 72.03 -57.38
CA LEU A 34 8.22 71.90 -56.46
C LEU A 34 7.31 70.73 -56.85
N ASP A 35 6.94 70.64 -58.15
CA ASP A 35 6.10 69.53 -58.63
C ASP A 35 6.80 68.21 -58.50
N LYS A 36 8.09 68.09 -58.69
CA LYS A 36 8.88 66.89 -58.41
C LYS A 36 8.88 66.57 -56.92
N ALA A 37 9.14 67.56 -56.08
CA ALA A 37 9.14 67.33 -54.59
C ALA A 37 7.76 66.89 -54.06
N LEU A 38 6.67 67.46 -54.61
CA LEU A 38 5.31 67.06 -54.31
C LEU A 38 5.01 65.62 -54.78
N ALA A 39 5.50 65.27 -55.98
CA ALA A 39 5.37 63.90 -56.50
C ALA A 39 6.19 62.90 -55.66
N GLU A 40 7.41 63.25 -55.27
CA GLU A 40 8.23 62.42 -54.35
C GLU A 40 7.59 62.28 -52.96
N LEU A 41 7.06 63.39 -52.43
CA LEU A 41 6.35 63.36 -51.16
C LEU A 41 5.12 62.42 -51.20
N SER A 42 4.30 62.53 -52.24
CA SER A 42 3.14 61.68 -52.45
C SER A 42 3.52 60.24 -52.64
N ALA A 43 4.58 59.94 -53.37
CA ALA A 43 5.10 58.57 -53.52
C ALA A 43 5.65 58.01 -52.21
N LEU A 44 6.33 58.84 -51.41
CA LEU A 44 6.81 58.44 -50.07
C LEU A 44 5.67 58.21 -49.08
N GLU A 45 4.65 59.08 -49.04
CA GLU A 45 3.47 58.94 -48.25
C GLU A 45 2.73 57.64 -48.60
N LYS A 46 2.58 57.37 -49.89
CA LYS A 46 1.98 56.10 -50.34
C LYS A 46 2.80 54.88 -49.88
N LYS A 47 4.12 54.93 -50.08
CA LYS A 47 5.03 53.89 -49.68
C LYS A 47 4.94 53.61 -48.11
N ILE A 48 4.95 54.71 -47.36
CA ILE A 48 4.76 54.63 -45.90
C ILE A 48 3.42 53.99 -45.55
N ALA A 49 2.33 54.36 -46.20
CA ALA A 49 1.02 53.77 -45.96
C ALA A 49 0.96 52.31 -46.35
N ASP A 50 1.56 51.94 -47.51
CA ASP A 50 1.59 50.54 -47.99
C ASP A 50 2.46 49.64 -47.12
N GLU A 51 3.50 50.17 -46.47
CA GLU A 51 4.34 49.36 -45.52
C GLU A 51 3.82 49.38 -44.07
N LYS A 52 3.32 50.52 -43.58
CA LYS A 52 2.91 50.72 -42.20
C LYS A 52 1.70 49.84 -41.82
N ILE A 53 0.72 49.75 -42.72
CA ILE A 53 -0.53 49.02 -42.45
C ILE A 53 -0.29 47.51 -42.31
N PRO A 54 0.43 46.81 -43.24
CA PRO A 54 0.73 45.39 -43.10
C PRO A 54 1.64 45.12 -41.90
N LEU A 55 2.68 45.94 -41.67
CA LEU A 55 3.55 45.79 -40.48
C LEU A 55 2.79 45.92 -39.15
N ALA A 56 1.86 46.87 -39.07
CA ALA A 56 1.01 47.04 -37.89
C ALA A 56 0.09 45.82 -37.67
N ARG A 57 -0.41 45.22 -38.75
CA ARG A 57 -1.23 43.97 -38.64
C ARG A 57 -0.36 42.78 -38.21
N GLU A 58 0.84 42.65 -38.82
CA GLU A 58 1.77 41.59 -38.43
C GLU A 58 2.20 41.73 -36.96
N LEU A 59 2.51 42.95 -36.50
CA LEU A 59 2.82 43.19 -35.08
C LEU A 59 1.67 42.78 -34.16
N ASN A 60 0.45 43.19 -34.47
CA ASN A 60 -0.73 42.80 -33.67
C ASN A 60 -0.95 41.28 -33.65
N THR A 61 -0.70 40.59 -34.77
CA THR A 61 -0.79 39.14 -34.85
C THR A 61 0.26 38.47 -33.97
N LEU A 62 1.51 38.89 -34.08
CA LEU A 62 2.62 38.39 -33.28
C LEU A 62 2.42 38.68 -31.80
N GLU A 63 1.94 39.87 -31.43
CA GLU A 63 1.61 40.18 -30.03
C GLU A 63 0.54 39.25 -29.48
N SER A 64 -0.54 39.00 -30.26
CA SER A 64 -1.59 38.08 -29.85
C SER A 64 -1.11 36.65 -29.72
N GLU A 65 -0.23 36.19 -30.63
CA GLU A 65 0.42 34.88 -30.55
C GLU A 65 1.30 34.73 -29.28
N VAL A 66 2.11 35.78 -29.01
CA VAL A 66 2.96 35.81 -27.81
C VAL A 66 2.11 35.74 -26.55
N ILE A 67 1.00 36.48 -26.50
CA ILE A 67 0.06 36.42 -25.35
C ILE A 67 -0.54 35.01 -25.21
N ALA A 68 -0.97 34.41 -26.31
CA ALA A 68 -1.52 33.04 -26.30
C ALA A 68 -0.48 32.03 -25.81
N LYS A 69 0.75 32.08 -26.36
CA LYS A 69 1.84 31.19 -25.92
C LYS A 69 2.26 31.38 -24.47
N ARG A 70 2.25 32.59 -23.96
CA ARG A 70 2.49 32.87 -22.55
C ARG A 70 1.41 32.26 -21.64
N ARG A 71 0.15 32.31 -22.08
CA ARG A 71 -0.95 31.65 -21.33
C ARG A 71 -0.79 30.13 -21.33
N GLU A 72 -0.57 29.53 -22.50
CA GLU A 72 -0.31 28.09 -22.61
C GLU A 72 0.86 27.65 -21.73
N HIS A 73 1.97 28.36 -21.76
CA HIS A 73 3.12 28.08 -20.91
C HIS A 73 2.80 28.19 -19.43
N THR A 74 2.04 29.22 -19.03
CA THR A 74 1.64 29.40 -17.62
C THR A 74 0.72 28.27 -17.15
N GLU A 75 -0.22 27.86 -18.00
CA GLU A 75 -1.12 26.73 -17.71
C GLU A 75 -0.36 25.41 -17.63
N ALA A 76 0.54 25.14 -18.57
CA ALA A 76 1.39 23.97 -18.56
C ALA A 76 2.26 23.89 -17.29
N LYS A 77 2.85 25.02 -16.89
CA LYS A 77 3.62 25.11 -15.66
C LYS A 77 2.78 24.84 -14.42
N ARG A 78 1.59 25.44 -14.32
CA ARG A 78 0.65 25.17 -13.22
C ARG A 78 0.23 23.70 -13.17
N MET A 79 0.01 23.08 -14.33
CA MET A 79 -0.31 21.65 -14.40
C MET A 79 0.87 20.79 -13.95
N GLN A 80 2.09 21.14 -14.37
CA GLN A 80 3.31 20.47 -13.92
C GLN A 80 3.47 20.56 -12.40
N ASP A 81 3.29 21.76 -11.84
CA ASP A 81 3.40 21.99 -10.39
C ASP A 81 2.37 21.17 -9.61
N ARG A 82 1.09 21.13 -10.07
CA ARG A 82 0.06 20.30 -9.47
C ARG A 82 0.42 18.82 -9.53
N LYS A 83 0.81 18.32 -10.69
CA LYS A 83 1.23 16.92 -10.85
C LYS A 83 2.43 16.56 -9.97
N SER A 84 3.36 17.49 -9.78
CA SER A 84 4.50 17.30 -8.87
C SER A 84 4.06 17.16 -7.41
N VAL A 85 3.10 17.98 -6.98
CA VAL A 85 2.52 17.89 -5.62
C VAL A 85 1.75 16.58 -5.45
N ASP A 86 0.93 16.20 -6.44
CA ASP A 86 0.15 14.95 -6.40
C ASP A 86 1.07 13.72 -6.39
N LEU A 87 2.14 13.73 -7.17
CA LEU A 87 3.16 12.68 -7.15
C LEU A 87 3.84 12.58 -5.77
N GLY A 88 4.13 13.71 -5.14
CA GLY A 88 4.67 13.75 -3.78
C GLY A 88 3.72 13.12 -2.76
N LYS A 89 2.42 13.43 -2.83
CA LYS A 89 1.39 12.84 -1.98
C LYS A 89 1.27 11.34 -2.20
N LEU A 90 1.16 10.89 -3.46
CA LEU A 90 1.04 9.48 -3.79
C LEU A 90 2.26 8.66 -3.32
N LYS A 91 3.47 9.21 -3.45
CA LYS A 91 4.68 8.56 -2.93
C LYS A 91 4.68 8.46 -1.41
N ALA A 92 4.17 9.48 -0.72
CA ALA A 92 4.05 9.44 0.74
C ALA A 92 3.00 8.41 1.19
N GLU A 93 1.87 8.33 0.49
CA GLU A 93 0.82 7.32 0.74
C GLU A 93 1.33 5.91 0.47
N GLU A 94 1.99 5.67 -0.67
CA GLU A 94 2.62 4.39 -1.01
C GLU A 94 3.60 3.94 0.08
N LYS A 95 4.48 4.85 0.52
CA LYS A 95 5.41 4.58 1.61
C LYS A 95 4.66 4.22 2.90
N GLY A 96 3.62 4.98 3.25
CA GLY A 96 2.79 4.71 4.42
C GLY A 96 2.13 3.34 4.36
N PHE A 97 1.54 2.96 3.23
CA PHE A 97 0.95 1.63 3.05
C PHE A 97 2.00 0.51 3.08
N THR A 98 3.18 0.75 2.52
CA THR A 98 4.27 -0.21 2.55
C THR A 98 4.74 -0.47 3.98
N GLU A 99 4.93 0.59 4.77
CA GLU A 99 5.30 0.49 6.19
C GLU A 99 4.21 -0.22 7.02
N GLN A 100 2.93 0.08 6.78
CA GLN A 100 1.81 -0.58 7.43
C GLN A 100 1.75 -2.07 7.07
N ASN A 101 1.88 -2.42 5.79
CA ASN A 101 1.90 -3.80 5.33
C ASN A 101 3.08 -4.58 5.92
N ASP A 102 4.25 -3.97 5.99
CA ASP A 102 5.43 -4.57 6.60
C ASP A 102 5.21 -4.82 8.10
N TYR A 103 4.64 -3.87 8.82
CA TYR A 103 4.28 -4.04 10.23
C TYR A 103 3.26 -5.16 10.44
N LEU A 104 2.20 -5.20 9.65
CA LEU A 104 1.20 -6.27 9.69
C LEU A 104 1.84 -7.63 9.48
N ARG A 105 2.62 -7.78 8.43
CA ARG A 105 3.24 -9.04 8.02
C ARG A 105 4.33 -9.50 8.97
N LYS A 106 5.29 -8.63 9.28
CA LYS A 106 6.51 -9.00 10.03
C LYS A 106 6.30 -9.00 11.54
N THR A 107 5.32 -8.26 12.04
CA THR A 107 5.12 -8.11 13.49
C THR A 107 3.81 -8.75 13.94
N LEU A 108 2.67 -8.28 13.44
CA LEU A 108 1.39 -8.73 13.97
C LEU A 108 1.05 -10.17 13.58
N LEU A 109 1.13 -10.49 12.29
CA LEU A 109 0.76 -11.83 11.81
C LEU A 109 1.78 -12.89 12.25
N GLU A 110 3.06 -12.57 12.29
CA GLU A 110 4.08 -13.50 12.76
C GLU A 110 3.92 -13.79 14.26
N GLU A 111 3.71 -12.76 15.08
CA GLU A 111 3.42 -12.92 16.51
C GLU A 111 2.11 -13.69 16.74
N TYR A 112 1.08 -13.43 15.93
CA TYR A 112 -0.17 -14.17 15.98
C TYR A 112 0.06 -15.67 15.72
N ILE A 113 0.79 -16.01 14.64
CA ILE A 113 1.10 -17.39 14.26
C ILE A 113 1.87 -18.09 15.39
N ARG A 114 2.87 -17.41 15.96
CA ARG A 114 3.63 -17.94 17.10
C ARG A 114 2.75 -18.22 18.32
N ARG A 115 1.86 -17.29 18.65
CA ARG A 115 0.91 -17.44 19.75
C ARG A 115 -0.14 -18.50 19.47
N PHE A 116 -0.61 -18.63 18.25
CA PHE A 116 -1.53 -19.66 17.83
C PHE A 116 -0.90 -21.03 18.05
N GLU A 117 0.31 -21.26 17.57
CA GLU A 117 1.04 -22.53 17.73
C GLU A 117 1.23 -22.93 19.19
N THR A 118 1.54 -21.98 20.07
CA THR A 118 1.70 -22.25 21.52
C THR A 118 0.38 -22.51 22.25
N ARG A 119 -0.76 -22.14 21.66
CA ARG A 119 -2.10 -22.32 22.24
C ARG A 119 -2.88 -23.50 21.67
N ILE A 120 -2.35 -24.13 20.63
CA ILE A 120 -2.93 -25.37 20.10
C ILE A 120 -2.68 -26.47 21.10
N HIS A 121 -3.75 -27.20 21.44
CA HIS A 121 -3.60 -28.37 22.29
C HIS A 121 -2.75 -29.44 21.61
N ALA A 122 -2.01 -30.25 22.39
CA ALA A 122 -1.10 -31.26 21.83
C ALA A 122 -1.80 -32.23 20.86
N SER A 123 -3.04 -32.61 21.15
CA SER A 123 -3.85 -33.47 20.28
C SER A 123 -4.21 -32.91 18.92
N GLU A 124 -4.22 -31.56 18.78
CA GLU A 124 -4.58 -30.87 17.53
C GLU A 124 -3.34 -30.45 16.70
N LYS A 125 -2.14 -30.57 17.26
CA LYS A 125 -0.90 -30.09 16.60
C LYS A 125 -0.72 -30.63 15.18
N GLU A 126 -0.93 -31.91 14.97
CA GLU A 126 -0.77 -32.55 13.67
C GLU A 126 -1.65 -31.92 12.60
N GLN A 127 -2.88 -31.50 12.95
CA GLN A 127 -3.83 -30.90 12.00
C GLN A 127 -3.36 -29.53 11.48
N TYR A 128 -2.68 -28.75 12.34
CA TYR A 128 -2.29 -27.38 12.02
C TYR A 128 -0.80 -27.23 11.68
N GLN A 129 0.03 -28.23 11.98
CA GLN A 129 1.48 -28.18 11.80
C GLN A 129 1.88 -27.91 10.35
N ALA A 130 1.24 -28.54 9.38
CA ALA A 130 1.55 -28.35 7.95
C ALA A 130 1.30 -26.90 7.52
N ILE A 131 0.18 -26.32 7.91
CA ILE A 131 -0.21 -24.94 7.55
C ILE A 131 0.74 -23.93 8.18
N VAL A 132 1.05 -24.09 9.47
CA VAL A 132 1.98 -23.22 10.20
C VAL A 132 3.38 -23.33 9.63
N ARG A 133 3.86 -24.53 9.32
CA ARG A 133 5.17 -24.77 8.73
C ARG A 133 5.29 -24.10 7.37
N THR A 134 4.31 -24.28 6.49
CA THR A 134 4.29 -23.64 5.15
C THR A 134 4.32 -22.11 5.26
N ALA A 135 3.54 -21.54 6.17
CA ALA A 135 3.53 -20.09 6.40
C ALA A 135 4.90 -19.57 6.86
N ARG A 136 5.59 -20.31 7.74
CA ARG A 136 6.94 -19.96 8.22
C ARG A 136 8.01 -20.13 7.14
N GLU A 137 7.99 -21.23 6.41
CA GLU A 137 8.94 -21.49 5.32
C GLU A 137 8.84 -20.39 4.26
N THR A 138 7.61 -19.98 3.90
CA THR A 138 7.37 -18.90 2.95
C THR A 138 7.86 -17.55 3.49
N ASN A 139 7.64 -17.28 4.78
CA ASN A 139 8.10 -16.03 5.42
C ASN A 139 9.63 -15.97 5.56
N ASN A 140 10.29 -17.09 5.82
CA ASN A 140 11.74 -17.17 6.00
C ASN A 140 12.52 -17.20 4.68
N ASN A 141 11.85 -17.38 3.55
CA ASN A 141 12.48 -17.40 2.23
C ASN A 141 12.56 -15.97 1.66
N PRO A 142 13.75 -15.36 1.56
CA PRO A 142 13.92 -14.00 1.04
C PRO A 142 13.44 -13.80 -0.40
N SER A 143 13.36 -14.90 -1.17
CA SER A 143 12.90 -14.88 -2.56
C SER A 143 11.37 -14.99 -2.70
N SER A 144 10.64 -15.19 -1.61
CA SER A 144 9.19 -15.29 -1.66
C SER A 144 8.56 -13.92 -1.93
N PRO A 145 7.62 -13.82 -2.89
CA PRO A 145 6.84 -12.60 -3.09
C PRO A 145 6.08 -12.21 -1.81
N ALA A 146 6.01 -10.92 -1.51
CA ALA A 146 5.32 -10.42 -0.32
C ALA A 146 3.85 -10.86 -0.25
N GLU A 147 3.18 -10.98 -1.39
CA GLU A 147 1.82 -11.47 -1.51
C GLU A 147 1.68 -12.94 -1.07
N SER A 148 2.63 -13.79 -1.48
CA SER A 148 2.63 -15.21 -1.09
C SER A 148 2.84 -15.40 0.40
N VAL A 149 3.72 -14.59 1.01
CA VAL A 149 3.94 -14.56 2.46
C VAL A 149 2.66 -14.17 3.19
N PHE A 150 2.04 -13.08 2.77
CA PHE A 150 0.80 -12.58 3.37
C PHE A 150 -0.35 -13.58 3.24
N THR A 151 -0.52 -14.17 2.06
CA THR A 151 -1.52 -15.22 1.82
C THR A 151 -1.31 -16.43 2.73
N GLY A 152 -0.07 -16.91 2.86
CA GLY A 152 0.26 -18.00 3.77
C GLY A 152 -0.07 -17.69 5.22
N GLN A 153 0.22 -16.47 5.68
CA GLN A 153 -0.12 -16.02 7.02
C GLN A 153 -1.65 -15.93 7.24
N LEU A 154 -2.40 -15.42 6.25
CA LEU A 154 -3.87 -15.35 6.33
C LEU A 154 -4.53 -16.72 6.41
N ILE A 155 -3.99 -17.73 5.72
CA ILE A 155 -4.47 -19.11 5.82
C ILE A 155 -4.38 -19.61 7.26
N VAL A 156 -3.31 -19.29 7.99
CA VAL A 156 -3.21 -19.64 9.42
C VAL A 156 -4.25 -18.91 10.26
N VAL A 157 -4.50 -17.63 9.99
CA VAL A 157 -5.56 -16.86 10.69
C VAL A 157 -6.93 -17.47 10.43
N GLN A 158 -7.23 -17.82 9.18
CA GLN A 158 -8.49 -18.48 8.83
C GLN A 158 -8.64 -19.83 9.54
N ALA A 159 -7.59 -20.67 9.52
CA ALA A 159 -7.59 -21.95 10.23
C ALA A 159 -7.81 -21.77 11.74
N ALA A 160 -7.26 -20.70 12.33
CA ALA A 160 -7.48 -20.38 13.74
C ALA A 160 -8.92 -19.94 14.03
N LEU A 161 -9.56 -19.20 13.15
CA LEU A 161 -10.96 -18.81 13.24
C LEU A 161 -11.89 -20.04 13.09
N ASP A 162 -11.61 -20.90 12.11
CA ASP A 162 -12.34 -22.15 11.93
C ASP A 162 -12.21 -23.07 13.13
N ARG A 163 -11.00 -23.15 13.72
CA ARG A 163 -10.78 -23.85 14.99
C ARG A 163 -11.65 -23.28 16.11
N LEU A 164 -11.71 -21.98 16.24
CA LEU A 164 -12.53 -21.32 17.26
C LEU A 164 -14.02 -21.70 17.11
N GLY A 165 -14.54 -21.71 15.89
CA GLY A 165 -15.89 -22.16 15.59
C GLY A 165 -16.12 -23.63 15.99
N LYS A 166 -15.17 -24.51 15.69
CA LYS A 166 -15.20 -25.91 16.06
C LYS A 166 -15.18 -26.13 17.60
N LEU A 167 -14.33 -25.34 18.29
CA LEU A 167 -14.26 -25.41 19.76
C LEU A 167 -15.54 -24.96 20.44
N LEU A 168 -16.25 -23.98 19.90
CA LEU A 168 -17.53 -23.51 20.43
C LEU A 168 -18.67 -24.52 20.21
N GLY A 169 -18.67 -25.17 19.04
CA GLY A 169 -19.68 -26.19 18.70
C GLY A 169 -19.39 -27.58 19.17
N GLY A 170 -18.17 -27.82 19.64
CA GLY A 170 -17.66 -29.19 19.88
C GLY A 170 -17.19 -29.85 18.58
N HIS A 171 -16.08 -30.57 18.65
CA HIS A 171 -15.48 -31.22 17.48
C HIS A 171 -14.89 -32.58 17.86
N VAL A 172 -15.20 -33.60 17.06
CA VAL A 172 -14.65 -34.96 17.23
C VAL A 172 -13.72 -35.25 16.07
N TYR A 173 -12.52 -35.81 16.37
CA TYR A 173 -11.54 -36.19 15.35
C TYR A 173 -10.72 -37.39 15.83
N GLU A 174 -10.12 -38.11 14.88
CA GLU A 174 -9.23 -39.23 15.15
C GLU A 174 -7.81 -38.74 15.44
N GLY A 175 -7.13 -39.44 16.37
CA GLY A 175 -5.75 -39.13 16.70
C GLY A 175 -5.13 -40.15 17.66
N THR A 176 -3.97 -39.78 18.18
CA THR A 176 -3.21 -40.62 19.10
C THR A 176 -2.96 -39.92 20.43
N ALA A 177 -3.03 -40.68 21.53
CA ALA A 177 -2.68 -40.21 22.86
C ALA A 177 -1.74 -41.21 23.54
N LEU A 178 -0.96 -40.73 24.49
CA LEU A 178 -0.18 -41.57 25.37
C LEU A 178 -1.08 -42.08 26.53
N ASN A 179 -1.08 -43.35 26.78
CA ASN A 179 -1.73 -43.88 27.96
C ASN A 179 -0.86 -43.63 29.23
N ALA A 180 -1.35 -44.07 30.40
CA ALA A 180 -0.63 -43.91 31.66
C ALA A 180 0.73 -44.64 31.68
N GLU A 181 0.86 -45.69 30.90
CA GLU A 181 2.09 -46.47 30.73
C GLU A 181 3.07 -45.89 29.68
N GLY A 182 2.71 -44.76 29.06
CA GLY A 182 3.54 -44.10 28.01
C GLY A 182 3.44 -44.78 26.64
N VAL A 183 2.46 -45.66 26.43
CA VAL A 183 2.23 -46.32 25.14
C VAL A 183 1.29 -45.46 24.30
N VAL A 184 1.61 -45.33 23.00
CA VAL A 184 0.77 -44.60 22.03
C VAL A 184 -0.47 -45.43 21.68
N GLU A 185 -1.63 -44.88 21.97
CA GLU A 185 -2.91 -45.46 21.61
C GLU A 185 -3.64 -44.66 20.58
N ARG A 186 -4.31 -45.33 19.63
CA ARG A 186 -5.19 -44.70 18.64
C ARG A 186 -6.61 -44.66 19.20
N GLY A 187 -7.29 -43.55 18.92
CA GLY A 187 -8.65 -43.34 19.34
C GLY A 187 -9.26 -42.09 18.78
N LYS A 188 -10.28 -41.61 19.46
CA LYS A 188 -10.97 -40.36 19.07
C LYS A 188 -10.89 -39.34 20.19
N PHE A 189 -10.57 -38.10 19.78
CA PHE A 189 -10.67 -36.93 20.63
C PHE A 189 -12.04 -36.26 20.46
N ALA A 190 -12.60 -35.75 21.54
CA ALA A 190 -13.65 -34.76 21.49
C ALA A 190 -13.19 -33.49 22.23
N VAL A 191 -13.30 -32.35 21.55
CA VAL A 191 -12.86 -31.06 22.08
C VAL A 191 -14.06 -30.13 22.17
N ILE A 192 -14.29 -29.55 23.36
CA ILE A 192 -15.37 -28.60 23.62
C ILE A 192 -14.78 -27.46 24.46
N GLY A 193 -14.56 -26.30 23.84
CA GLY A 193 -13.88 -25.21 24.53
C GLY A 193 -12.48 -25.60 25.01
N PRO A 194 -12.19 -25.48 26.31
CA PRO A 194 -10.88 -25.85 26.87
C PRO A 194 -10.79 -27.35 27.22
N LEU A 195 -11.91 -28.08 27.19
CA LEU A 195 -11.96 -29.49 27.56
C LEU A 195 -11.60 -30.37 26.36
N VAL A 196 -10.61 -31.23 26.56
CA VAL A 196 -10.21 -32.26 25.60
C VAL A 196 -10.33 -33.62 26.25
N VAL A 197 -11.15 -34.47 25.66
CA VAL A 197 -11.31 -35.87 26.12
C VAL A 197 -10.87 -36.83 25.02
N PHE A 198 -10.42 -38.00 25.41
CA PHE A 198 -9.97 -39.05 24.50
C PHE A 198 -10.61 -40.37 24.87
N ALA A 199 -11.02 -41.12 23.88
CA ALA A 199 -11.43 -42.51 24.02
C ALA A 199 -10.55 -43.38 23.10
N GLY A 200 -9.79 -44.27 23.70
CA GLY A 200 -8.97 -45.25 23.01
C GLY A 200 -9.81 -46.39 22.41
N ASN A 201 -9.25 -47.05 21.41
CA ASN A 201 -9.88 -48.21 20.78
C ASN A 201 -9.91 -49.43 21.73
N ASP A 202 -9.12 -49.39 22.81
CA ASP A 202 -9.12 -50.40 23.89
C ASP A 202 -10.28 -50.24 24.88
N GLY A 203 -11.10 -49.18 24.71
CA GLY A 203 -12.23 -48.88 25.58
C GLY A 203 -11.89 -48.00 26.77
N LYS A 204 -10.62 -47.65 27.00
CA LYS A 204 -10.22 -46.68 28.02
C LYS A 204 -10.53 -45.27 27.54
N ALA A 205 -11.06 -44.47 28.42
CA ALA A 205 -11.39 -43.10 28.12
C ALA A 205 -11.10 -42.19 29.31
N GLY A 206 -10.68 -40.95 29.03
CA GLY A 206 -10.33 -39.97 30.04
C GLY A 206 -10.09 -38.60 29.49
N LEU A 207 -9.51 -37.73 30.31
CA LEU A 207 -9.07 -36.41 29.85
C LEU A 207 -7.76 -36.49 29.08
N ALA A 208 -7.64 -35.71 28.02
CA ALA A 208 -6.40 -35.60 27.31
C ALA A 208 -5.69 -34.32 27.77
N GLU A 209 -4.59 -34.45 28.47
CA GLU A 209 -3.79 -33.32 28.95
C GLU A 209 -2.40 -33.34 28.35
N GLN A 210 -1.78 -32.17 28.22
CA GLN A 210 -0.36 -32.05 27.86
C GLN A 210 0.48 -32.00 29.15
N LEU A 211 1.17 -33.09 29.46
CA LEU A 211 2.10 -33.11 30.58
C LEU A 211 3.36 -32.30 30.26
N ARG A 212 4.00 -31.78 31.32
CA ARG A 212 5.27 -31.03 31.17
C ARG A 212 6.34 -31.95 30.58
N GLY A 213 6.93 -31.47 29.45
CA GLY A 213 7.98 -32.22 28.75
C GLY A 213 7.45 -33.21 27.70
N SER A 214 6.13 -33.42 27.58
CA SER A 214 5.54 -34.19 26.49
C SER A 214 5.12 -33.32 25.34
N THR A 215 5.37 -33.78 24.12
CA THR A 215 4.84 -33.17 22.87
C THR A 215 3.46 -33.70 22.55
N ASP A 216 3.09 -34.85 23.12
CA ASP A 216 1.86 -35.58 22.81
C ASP A 216 0.85 -35.43 23.95
N ALA A 217 -0.42 -35.57 23.60
CA ALA A 217 -1.50 -35.61 24.58
C ALA A 217 -1.43 -36.89 25.39
N THR A 218 -1.52 -36.78 26.70
CA THR A 218 -1.51 -37.93 27.61
C THR A 218 -2.91 -38.15 28.20
N LEU A 219 -3.36 -39.39 28.19
CA LEU A 219 -4.62 -39.79 28.77
C LEU A 219 -4.52 -39.81 30.31
N VAL A 220 -5.34 -39.01 30.92
CA VAL A 220 -5.51 -38.95 32.37
C VAL A 220 -6.80 -39.69 32.75
N ASP A 221 -6.69 -40.77 33.50
CA ASP A 221 -7.83 -41.52 34.01
C ASP A 221 -8.58 -40.68 35.06
N ILE A 222 -9.88 -40.56 34.89
CA ILE A 222 -10.77 -39.78 35.77
C ILE A 222 -11.77 -40.70 36.51
N GLY A 223 -11.56 -42.00 36.42
CA GLY A 223 -12.39 -43.02 37.04
C GLY A 223 -13.48 -43.57 36.11
N PRO A 224 -13.97 -44.78 36.45
CA PRO A 224 -14.88 -45.54 35.59
C PRO A 224 -16.24 -44.87 35.37
N ASP A 225 -16.69 -44.06 36.33
CA ASP A 225 -18.01 -43.40 36.26
C ASP A 225 -18.13 -42.41 35.07
N HIS A 226 -17.02 -41.88 34.60
CA HIS A 226 -16.98 -40.88 33.53
C HIS A 226 -16.61 -41.47 32.17
N GLN A 227 -16.00 -42.63 32.11
CA GLN A 227 -15.53 -43.25 30.88
C GLN A 227 -16.65 -43.50 29.86
N ALA A 228 -17.78 -44.04 30.32
CA ALA A 228 -18.94 -44.30 29.47
C ALA A 228 -19.49 -43.04 28.80
N GLY A 229 -19.51 -41.91 29.52
CA GLY A 229 -19.92 -40.62 28.98
C GLY A 229 -18.97 -40.10 27.91
N ILE A 230 -17.64 -40.23 28.11
CA ILE A 230 -16.62 -39.82 27.14
C ILE A 230 -16.71 -40.68 25.87
N VAL A 231 -16.83 -42.00 26.01
CA VAL A 231 -16.99 -42.93 24.87
C VAL A 231 -18.26 -42.58 24.09
N ALA A 232 -19.36 -42.24 24.74
CA ALA A 232 -20.57 -41.81 24.05
C ALA A 232 -20.36 -40.49 23.26
N VAL A 233 -19.74 -39.50 23.87
CA VAL A 233 -19.46 -38.19 23.18
C VAL A 233 -18.50 -38.38 22.03
N THR A 234 -17.43 -39.14 22.17
CA THR A 234 -16.45 -39.38 21.08
C THR A 234 -17.03 -40.26 19.98
N GLY A 235 -18.04 -41.08 20.26
CA GLY A 235 -18.71 -41.96 19.30
C GLY A 235 -19.87 -41.31 18.58
N THR A 236 -20.81 -40.74 19.32
CA THR A 236 -22.10 -40.22 18.82
C THR A 236 -22.19 -38.68 18.82
N GLY A 237 -21.26 -37.99 19.45
CA GLY A 237 -21.31 -36.53 19.67
C GLY A 237 -22.23 -36.11 20.82
N THR A 238 -22.86 -37.05 21.53
CA THR A 238 -23.79 -36.78 22.63
C THR A 238 -23.45 -37.59 23.85
N GLY A 239 -23.51 -37.00 25.04
CA GLY A 239 -23.20 -37.68 26.28
C GLY A 239 -22.97 -36.71 27.44
N GLN A 240 -22.59 -37.25 28.59
CA GLN A 240 -22.23 -36.46 29.77
C GLN A 240 -20.70 -36.39 29.86
N LEU A 241 -20.17 -35.18 29.99
CA LEU A 241 -18.74 -34.95 30.18
C LEU A 241 -18.46 -34.40 31.57
N PRO A 242 -17.36 -34.79 32.19
CA PRO A 242 -16.91 -34.22 33.45
C PRO A 242 -16.38 -32.81 33.19
N LEU A 243 -17.14 -31.80 33.59
CA LEU A 243 -16.73 -30.42 33.53
C LEU A 243 -16.04 -30.03 34.84
N ASP A 244 -14.72 -29.76 34.74
CA ASP A 244 -13.98 -29.16 35.84
C ASP A 244 -13.99 -27.63 35.68
N SER A 245 -14.68 -26.93 36.58
CA SER A 245 -14.75 -25.47 36.61
C SER A 245 -13.38 -24.80 36.83
N THR A 246 -12.39 -25.55 37.31
CA THR A 246 -11.02 -25.05 37.53
C THR A 246 -10.11 -25.24 36.31
N MET A 247 -10.66 -25.69 35.18
CA MET A 247 -9.91 -25.97 33.94
C MET A 247 -8.77 -26.99 34.14
N GLY A 248 -9.03 -28.07 34.86
CA GLY A 248 -8.08 -29.15 35.12
C GLY A 248 -7.14 -28.90 36.31
N ASN A 249 -7.21 -27.75 36.98
CA ASN A 249 -6.34 -27.49 38.13
C ASN A 249 -6.69 -28.39 39.34
N ALA A 250 -7.98 -28.66 39.57
CA ALA A 250 -8.40 -29.58 40.64
C ALA A 250 -7.89 -31.00 40.38
N LEU A 251 -7.91 -31.46 39.14
CA LEU A 251 -7.37 -32.75 38.74
C LEU A 251 -5.85 -32.83 38.91
N LYS A 252 -5.14 -31.76 38.56
CA LYS A 252 -3.67 -31.67 38.75
C LYS A 252 -3.28 -31.71 40.23
N ILE A 253 -4.06 -31.06 41.08
CA ILE A 253 -3.85 -31.13 42.53
C ILE A 253 -4.08 -32.55 43.03
N LYS A 254 -5.18 -33.20 42.60
CA LYS A 254 -5.50 -34.57 42.98
C LYS A 254 -4.45 -35.59 42.52
N GLN A 255 -3.80 -35.38 41.37
CA GLN A 255 -2.69 -36.22 40.89
C GLN A 255 -1.41 -36.09 41.72
N VAL A 256 -1.22 -34.96 42.40
CA VAL A 256 -0.06 -34.70 43.26
C VAL A 256 -0.35 -35.07 44.72
N GLU A 257 -1.62 -35.27 45.07
CA GLU A 257 -2.00 -35.79 46.39
C GLU A 257 -1.58 -37.24 46.51
N GLU A 258 -0.39 -37.45 47.05
CA GLU A 258 0.11 -38.77 47.41
C GLU A 258 -0.58 -39.25 48.68
N THR A 259 -0.99 -40.50 48.68
CA THR A 259 -1.52 -41.14 49.88
C THR A 259 -0.42 -41.22 50.92
N TRP A 260 -0.75 -41.04 52.20
CA TRP A 260 0.20 -41.15 53.31
C TRP A 260 1.11 -42.41 53.23
N TRP A 261 0.57 -43.52 52.78
CA TRP A 261 1.31 -44.76 52.56
C TRP A 261 2.30 -44.73 51.41
N GLU A 262 1.97 -44.02 50.31
CA GLU A 262 2.90 -43.82 49.20
C GLU A 262 4.04 -42.90 49.60
N HIS A 263 3.76 -41.89 50.42
CA HIS A 263 4.79 -40.95 50.91
C HIS A 263 5.76 -41.68 51.84
N ILE A 264 5.27 -42.57 52.72
CA ILE A 264 6.08 -43.40 53.59
C ILE A 264 6.89 -44.44 52.80
N ASN A 265 6.30 -45.03 51.74
CA ASN A 265 6.98 -46.03 50.91
C ASN A 265 8.09 -45.43 50.02
N LYS A 266 7.90 -44.20 49.57
CA LYS A 266 8.92 -43.46 48.80
C LYS A 266 10.14 -43.04 49.65
N GLY A 267 9.96 -42.92 50.95
CA GLY A 267 11.05 -42.62 51.90
C GLY A 267 12.03 -43.77 52.13
N GLY A 268 11.74 -44.96 51.59
CA GLY A 268 12.62 -46.12 51.64
C GLY A 268 12.86 -46.67 53.05
N VAL A 269 13.86 -47.56 53.18
CA VAL A 269 14.25 -48.27 54.38
C VAL A 269 14.62 -47.36 55.57
N VAL A 270 14.90 -46.10 55.33
CA VAL A 270 15.34 -45.11 56.33
C VAL A 270 14.19 -44.65 57.25
N ILE A 271 12.93 -44.80 56.86
CA ILE A 271 11.77 -44.37 57.66
C ILE A 271 11.35 -45.43 58.64
N TRP A 272 11.75 -46.68 58.47
CA TRP A 272 11.36 -47.83 59.37
C TRP A 272 11.98 -47.77 60.75
N PRO A 273 13.16 -47.16 61.00
CA PRO A 273 13.66 -47.11 62.43
C PRO A 273 13.35 -45.79 63.15
N LEU A 274 12.60 -44.84 62.56
CA LEU A 274 12.13 -43.63 63.20
C LEU A 274 10.65 -43.78 63.62
#